data_be560828b477e0835be8db34b0b4e523
#
_entry.id   be560828b477e0835be8db34b0b4e523
#
_cell.length_a   1.000
_cell.length_b   1.000
_cell.length_c   1.000
_cell.angle_alpha   90.00
_cell.angle_beta   90.00
_cell.angle_gamma   90.00
#
_symmetry.space_group_name_H-M   'P 1'
#
loop_
_entity.id
_entity.type
_entity.pdbx_description
1 polymer ?
#
loop_
_entity_poly.entity_id
_entity_poly.type
_entity_poly.pdbx_seq_one_letter_code
_entity_poly.pdbx_strand_id
1 'polypeptide(L)'
;MSAGVLRIPRSASGRGQVHAVAACYFVASFAALGLPPYLTEILPGLGDRDARWAGVLYVVPTVFGGIAAPMWGRLADRYGRKRLLLRAQLGLAVAFLLAGWADSLATFTVALVLQGILGGTFAASNGYLGAALEGPALSKALTLMQGSARAALVFAPIVVGALSGWLSPHRQYALLAVLPLTAALLLAALPEPDPVARTTSETATADHTPPLVSLKALYALEFAFVFSTVISFPYLIALVDDRLPGTSPTLSGVLFALPHLCYLVAALTVHSRFRGRPKAGIVLGFVLIALGLAGHGVVDSLPALIAVRLLLGAGLTLGLVCLQVLAADCAQGRAPGGLFGSLEFFSKAGAVAAGLAAAAGSVRFGPAAPVLTGAAAAAVTAVATLLPSMTPRWSR
;
A
#
# COMPACT_ATOMS: atom_id res chain seq x y z
N MET A 1 33.77 39.37 -23.50
CA MET A 1 32.39 39.08 -23.98
C MET A 1 32.04 37.70 -23.48
N SER A 2 31.30 37.65 -22.35
CA SER A 2 30.91 36.40 -21.73
C SER A 2 29.49 36.05 -22.24
N ALA A 3 29.38 34.94 -22.96
CA ALA A 3 28.10 34.45 -23.47
C ALA A 3 27.27 33.94 -22.29
N GLY A 4 26.21 34.69 -21.96
CA GLY A 4 25.23 34.28 -20.99
C GLY A 4 24.45 33.07 -21.50
N VAL A 5 24.73 31.90 -20.92
CA VAL A 5 23.94 30.69 -21.12
C VAL A 5 22.58 30.97 -20.50
N LEU A 6 21.57 31.18 -21.33
CA LEU A 6 20.15 31.22 -20.95
C LEU A 6 19.79 29.90 -20.29
N ARG A 7 19.76 29.86 -18.95
CA ARG A 7 19.18 28.75 -18.19
C ARG A 7 17.65 28.80 -18.36
N ILE A 8 17.13 27.95 -19.23
CA ILE A 8 15.69 27.70 -19.31
C ILE A 8 15.22 27.21 -17.92
N PRO A 9 14.14 27.79 -17.35
CA PRO A 9 13.66 27.40 -16.03
C PRO A 9 13.16 25.95 -16.07
N ARG A 10 13.89 25.07 -15.38
CA ARG A 10 13.61 23.62 -15.23
C ARG A 10 12.28 23.28 -14.55
N SER A 11 11.46 24.26 -14.16
CA SER A 11 10.28 24.05 -13.28
C SER A 11 9.01 23.54 -13.95
N ALA A 12 8.83 23.71 -15.27
CA ALA A 12 7.62 23.25 -15.95
C ALA A 12 7.71 21.78 -16.41
N SER A 13 8.88 21.34 -16.88
CA SER A 13 9.11 19.96 -17.31
C SER A 13 9.00 18.95 -16.15
N GLY A 14 9.50 19.28 -14.95
CA GLY A 14 9.47 18.40 -13.79
C GLY A 14 8.07 18.11 -13.23
N ARG A 15 7.15 19.08 -13.26
CA ARG A 15 5.77 18.86 -12.75
C ARG A 15 4.98 17.88 -13.61
N GLY A 16 5.08 18.01 -14.93
CA GLY A 16 4.42 17.09 -15.87
C GLY A 16 4.90 15.65 -15.69
N GLN A 17 6.19 15.45 -15.50
CA GLN A 17 6.76 14.12 -15.23
C GLN A 17 6.24 13.50 -13.92
N VAL A 18 6.16 14.28 -12.84
CA VAL A 18 5.63 13.81 -11.55
C VAL A 18 4.19 13.36 -11.67
N HIS A 19 3.33 14.16 -12.33
CA HIS A 19 1.94 13.79 -12.52
C HIS A 19 1.77 12.57 -13.44
N ALA A 20 2.59 12.46 -14.49
CA ALA A 20 2.57 11.30 -15.37
C ALA A 20 2.99 10.02 -14.63
N VAL A 21 4.06 10.07 -13.83
CA VAL A 21 4.49 8.92 -13.01
C VAL A 21 3.44 8.58 -11.96
N ALA A 22 2.82 9.57 -11.31
CA ALA A 22 1.75 9.34 -10.34
C ALA A 22 0.50 8.74 -11.00
N ALA A 23 0.14 9.17 -12.21
CA ALA A 23 -0.96 8.58 -12.99
C ALA A 23 -0.64 7.13 -13.39
N CYS A 24 0.58 6.85 -13.87
CA CYS A 24 1.02 5.49 -14.17
C CYS A 24 1.03 4.61 -12.92
N TYR A 25 1.40 5.19 -11.77
CA TYR A 25 1.37 4.48 -10.50
C TYR A 25 -0.07 4.22 -10.01
N PHE A 26 -0.99 5.20 -10.16
CA PHE A 26 -2.41 4.99 -9.90
C PHE A 26 -2.97 3.83 -10.73
N VAL A 27 -2.70 3.83 -12.03
CA VAL A 27 -3.17 2.80 -12.97
C VAL A 27 -2.63 1.42 -12.59
N ALA A 28 -1.33 1.32 -12.29
CA ALA A 28 -0.72 0.06 -11.85
C ALA A 28 -1.30 -0.40 -10.49
N SER A 29 -1.50 0.53 -9.56
CA SER A 29 -2.08 0.24 -8.25
C SER A 29 -3.55 -0.18 -8.37
N PHE A 30 -4.32 0.48 -9.25
CA PHE A 30 -5.70 0.12 -9.53
C PHE A 30 -5.79 -1.34 -10.01
N ALA A 31 -4.96 -1.72 -10.96
CA ALA A 31 -4.90 -3.08 -11.46
C ALA A 31 -4.46 -4.08 -10.37
N ALA A 32 -3.42 -3.75 -9.61
CA ALA A 32 -2.83 -4.66 -8.62
C ALA A 32 -3.63 -4.78 -7.32
N LEU A 33 -4.40 -3.77 -6.92
CA LEU A 33 -5.07 -3.70 -5.62
C LEU A 33 -6.60 -3.90 -5.71
N GLY A 34 -7.18 -3.86 -6.91
CA GLY A 34 -8.63 -4.00 -7.10
C GLY A 34 -9.15 -5.43 -6.95
N LEU A 35 -8.39 -6.41 -7.40
CA LEU A 35 -8.80 -7.81 -7.45
C LEU A 35 -8.49 -8.63 -6.18
N PRO A 36 -7.42 -8.37 -5.41
CA PRO A 36 -7.12 -9.17 -4.22
C PRO A 36 -8.26 -9.30 -3.20
N PRO A 37 -9.14 -8.30 -2.98
CA PRO A 37 -10.30 -8.46 -2.10
C PRO A 37 -11.29 -9.55 -2.57
N TYR A 38 -11.30 -9.86 -3.88
CA TYR A 38 -12.21 -10.83 -4.49
C TYR A 38 -11.59 -12.23 -4.63
N LEU A 39 -10.44 -12.51 -4.01
CA LEU A 39 -9.80 -13.84 -4.08
C LEU A 39 -10.73 -14.96 -3.61
N THR A 40 -11.56 -14.71 -2.61
CA THR A 40 -12.54 -15.69 -2.12
C THR A 40 -13.63 -16.02 -3.15
N GLU A 41 -13.93 -15.11 -4.08
CA GLU A 41 -14.84 -15.36 -5.20
C GLU A 41 -14.13 -15.99 -6.41
N ILE A 42 -12.82 -15.74 -6.57
CA ILE A 42 -12.02 -16.23 -7.69
C ILE A 42 -11.64 -17.71 -7.51
N LEU A 43 -11.19 -18.08 -6.32
CA LEU A 43 -10.56 -19.38 -6.05
C LEU A 43 -11.47 -20.59 -6.21
N PRO A 44 -12.79 -20.53 -5.90
CA PRO A 44 -13.70 -21.65 -6.15
C PRO A 44 -13.74 -22.09 -7.61
N GLY A 45 -13.66 -21.13 -8.56
CA GLY A 45 -13.61 -21.41 -9.98
C GLY A 45 -12.29 -22.03 -10.46
N LEU A 46 -11.24 -21.99 -9.64
CA LEU A 46 -9.91 -22.53 -9.90
C LEU A 46 -9.60 -23.84 -9.15
N GLY A 47 -10.61 -24.40 -8.45
CA GLY A 47 -10.51 -25.69 -7.76
C GLY A 47 -10.33 -25.61 -6.24
N ASP A 48 -10.18 -24.43 -5.65
CA ASP A 48 -10.16 -24.22 -4.20
C ASP A 48 -11.54 -23.76 -3.71
N ARG A 49 -12.44 -24.73 -3.55
CA ARG A 49 -13.89 -24.48 -3.26
C ARG A 49 -14.11 -23.65 -2.00
N ASP A 50 -13.29 -23.84 -0.98
CA ASP A 50 -13.40 -23.16 0.32
C ASP A 50 -12.55 -21.89 0.40
N ALA A 51 -11.89 -21.50 -0.70
CA ALA A 51 -10.98 -20.35 -0.80
C ALA A 51 -9.90 -20.32 0.32
N ARG A 52 -9.41 -21.50 0.71
CA ARG A 52 -8.43 -21.68 1.81
C ARG A 52 -7.12 -20.96 1.53
N TRP A 53 -6.75 -20.85 0.26
CA TRP A 53 -5.49 -20.26 -0.19
C TRP A 53 -5.57 -18.75 -0.38
N ALA A 54 -6.73 -18.08 -0.17
CA ALA A 54 -6.89 -16.66 -0.44
C ALA A 54 -5.86 -15.79 0.30
N GLY A 55 -5.65 -16.01 1.60
CA GLY A 55 -4.66 -15.26 2.38
C GLY A 55 -3.21 -15.54 1.96
N VAL A 56 -2.89 -16.80 1.59
CA VAL A 56 -1.56 -17.15 1.08
C VAL A 56 -1.33 -16.51 -0.29
N LEU A 57 -2.27 -16.63 -1.22
CA LEU A 57 -2.15 -16.08 -2.56
C LEU A 57 -2.13 -14.55 -2.54
N TYR A 58 -2.80 -13.92 -1.59
CA TYR A 58 -2.71 -12.48 -1.35
C TYR A 58 -1.27 -12.00 -1.12
N VAL A 59 -0.45 -12.75 -0.40
CA VAL A 59 0.92 -12.35 -0.07
C VAL A 59 1.96 -12.78 -1.09
N VAL A 60 1.66 -13.74 -1.98
CA VAL A 60 2.59 -14.25 -3.00
C VAL A 60 3.26 -13.14 -3.81
N PRO A 61 2.54 -12.17 -4.41
CA PRO A 61 3.20 -11.10 -5.17
C PRO A 61 4.14 -10.25 -4.31
N THR A 62 3.79 -10.03 -3.05
CA THR A 62 4.60 -9.23 -2.11
C THR A 62 5.90 -9.94 -1.76
N VAL A 63 5.85 -11.23 -1.46
CA VAL A 63 7.04 -12.05 -1.13
C VAL A 63 8.00 -12.11 -2.31
N PHE A 64 7.51 -12.50 -3.48
CA PHE A 64 8.35 -12.62 -4.68
C PHE A 64 8.84 -11.27 -5.20
N GLY A 65 8.06 -10.21 -5.04
CA GLY A 65 8.49 -8.84 -5.31
C GLY A 65 9.62 -8.39 -4.38
N GLY A 66 9.56 -8.74 -3.09
CA GLY A 66 10.63 -8.49 -2.13
C GLY A 66 11.93 -9.23 -2.48
N ILE A 67 11.83 -10.51 -2.87
CA ILE A 67 12.98 -11.32 -3.30
C ILE A 67 13.61 -10.77 -4.58
N ALA A 68 12.80 -10.34 -5.54
CA ALA A 68 13.28 -9.83 -6.82
C ALA A 68 13.81 -8.39 -6.76
N ALA A 69 13.42 -7.60 -5.76
CA ALA A 69 13.74 -6.17 -5.66
C ALA A 69 15.25 -5.85 -5.72
N PRO A 70 16.16 -6.55 -5.02
CA PRO A 70 17.60 -6.27 -5.10
C PRO A 70 18.19 -6.49 -6.50
N MET A 71 17.71 -7.51 -7.22
CA MET A 71 18.11 -7.79 -8.59
C MET A 71 17.72 -6.63 -9.52
N TRP A 72 16.45 -6.22 -9.45
CA TRP A 72 15.94 -5.13 -10.27
C TRP A 72 16.54 -3.79 -9.92
N GLY A 73 16.90 -3.54 -8.65
CA GLY A 73 17.64 -2.34 -8.23
C GLY A 73 18.99 -2.22 -8.93
N ARG A 74 19.78 -3.31 -8.95
CA ARG A 74 21.09 -3.35 -9.65
C ARG A 74 20.93 -3.15 -11.17
N LEU A 75 19.89 -3.74 -11.76
CA LEU A 75 19.62 -3.55 -13.18
C LEU A 75 19.20 -2.10 -13.48
N ALA A 76 18.47 -1.44 -12.58
CA ALA A 76 18.09 -0.04 -12.70
C ALA A 76 19.31 0.89 -12.76
N ASP A 77 20.30 0.62 -11.90
CA ASP A 77 21.53 1.40 -11.84
C ASP A 77 22.39 1.19 -13.11
N ARG A 78 22.29 0.01 -13.75
CA ARG A 78 23.06 -0.33 -14.96
C ARG A 78 22.39 0.10 -16.27
N TYR A 79 21.07 -0.06 -16.38
CA TYR A 79 20.34 0.09 -17.66
C TYR A 79 19.42 1.32 -17.71
N GLY A 80 19.34 2.09 -16.62
CA GLY A 80 18.49 3.28 -16.52
C GLY A 80 17.14 3.02 -15.85
N ARG A 81 16.68 4.03 -15.15
CA ARG A 81 15.49 3.93 -14.27
C ARG A 81 14.18 3.92 -15.04
N LYS A 82 14.11 4.65 -16.15
CA LYS A 82 12.94 4.65 -17.05
C LYS A 82 12.72 3.27 -17.66
N ARG A 83 13.78 2.64 -18.18
CA ARG A 83 13.69 1.30 -18.77
C ARG A 83 13.17 0.27 -17.77
N LEU A 84 13.62 0.40 -16.50
CA LEU A 84 13.16 -0.50 -15.46
C LEU A 84 11.69 -0.28 -15.10
N LEU A 85 11.24 0.97 -15.07
CA LEU A 85 9.83 1.28 -14.82
C LEU A 85 8.93 0.79 -15.98
N LEU A 86 9.36 0.95 -17.22
CA LEU A 86 8.69 0.36 -18.40
C LEU A 86 8.58 -1.16 -18.28
N ARG A 87 9.70 -1.83 -17.96
CA ARG A 87 9.72 -3.27 -17.75
C ARG A 87 8.73 -3.70 -16.65
N ALA A 88 8.65 -2.94 -15.54
CA ALA A 88 7.74 -3.26 -14.46
C ALA A 88 6.26 -3.21 -14.90
N GLN A 89 5.89 -2.22 -15.71
CA GLN A 89 4.53 -2.11 -16.26
C GLN A 89 4.22 -3.26 -17.25
N LEU A 90 5.13 -3.54 -18.18
CA LEU A 90 4.97 -4.64 -19.14
C LEU A 90 4.91 -6.00 -18.43
N GLY A 91 5.77 -6.21 -17.43
CA GLY A 91 5.77 -7.44 -16.64
C GLY A 91 4.47 -7.62 -15.85
N LEU A 92 3.92 -6.54 -15.31
CA LEU A 92 2.62 -6.56 -14.64
C LEU A 92 1.48 -6.90 -15.61
N ALA A 93 1.50 -6.34 -16.82
CA ALA A 93 0.52 -6.65 -17.86
C ALA A 93 0.54 -8.12 -18.24
N VAL A 94 1.74 -8.69 -18.49
CA VAL A 94 1.90 -10.12 -18.82
C VAL A 94 1.38 -10.99 -17.67
N ALA A 95 1.77 -10.71 -16.43
CA ALA A 95 1.31 -11.46 -15.27
C ALA A 95 -0.22 -11.43 -15.13
N PHE A 96 -0.85 -10.29 -15.41
CA PHE A 96 -2.29 -10.11 -15.35
C PHE A 96 -3.02 -10.88 -16.47
N LEU A 97 -2.49 -10.89 -17.69
CA LEU A 97 -3.03 -11.71 -18.76
C LEU A 97 -2.98 -13.19 -18.38
N LEU A 98 -1.84 -13.66 -17.87
CA LEU A 98 -1.69 -15.03 -17.40
C LEU A 98 -2.64 -15.38 -16.25
N ALA A 99 -2.82 -14.46 -15.28
CA ALA A 99 -3.75 -14.67 -14.18
C ALA A 99 -5.20 -14.77 -14.67
N GLY A 100 -5.62 -13.91 -15.60
CA GLY A 100 -6.99 -13.92 -16.13
C GLY A 100 -7.30 -15.09 -17.08
N TRP A 101 -6.26 -15.77 -17.61
CA TRP A 101 -6.38 -16.98 -18.45
C TRP A 101 -6.07 -18.26 -17.68
N ALA A 102 -5.69 -18.17 -16.41
CA ALA A 102 -5.46 -19.34 -15.59
C ALA A 102 -6.72 -20.22 -15.54
N ASP A 103 -6.55 -21.52 -15.59
CA ASP A 103 -7.61 -22.54 -15.56
C ASP A 103 -7.55 -23.39 -14.29
N SER A 104 -6.54 -23.19 -13.47
CA SER A 104 -6.29 -23.94 -12.25
C SER A 104 -5.61 -23.07 -11.17
N LEU A 105 -5.70 -23.52 -9.91
CA LEU A 105 -5.00 -22.88 -8.80
C LEU A 105 -3.49 -22.81 -9.03
N ALA A 106 -2.91 -23.82 -9.66
CA ALA A 106 -1.47 -23.87 -9.95
C ALA A 106 -1.06 -22.79 -10.96
N THR A 107 -1.76 -22.69 -12.11
CA THR A 107 -1.47 -21.68 -13.14
C THR A 107 -1.72 -20.27 -12.64
N PHE A 108 -2.77 -20.06 -11.85
CA PHE A 108 -3.03 -18.78 -11.19
C PHE A 108 -1.93 -18.41 -10.18
N THR A 109 -1.45 -19.36 -9.38
CA THR A 109 -0.34 -19.15 -8.45
C THR A 109 0.94 -18.75 -9.19
N VAL A 110 1.27 -19.43 -10.30
CA VAL A 110 2.42 -19.05 -11.15
C VAL A 110 2.27 -17.64 -11.67
N ALA A 111 1.09 -17.23 -12.12
CA ALA A 111 0.84 -15.86 -12.58
C ALA A 111 1.05 -14.83 -11.45
N LEU A 112 0.62 -15.11 -10.21
CA LEU A 112 0.85 -14.25 -9.06
C LEU A 112 2.34 -14.19 -8.65
N VAL A 113 3.09 -15.29 -8.76
CA VAL A 113 4.54 -15.30 -8.58
C VAL A 113 5.21 -14.40 -9.63
N LEU A 114 4.83 -14.52 -10.88
CA LEU A 114 5.32 -13.66 -11.96
C LEU A 114 4.93 -12.20 -11.75
N GLN A 115 3.73 -11.91 -11.25
CA GLN A 115 3.31 -10.58 -10.85
C GLN A 115 4.28 -9.98 -9.82
N GLY A 116 4.70 -10.75 -8.82
CA GLY A 116 5.68 -10.33 -7.84
C GLY A 116 7.05 -10.06 -8.46
N ILE A 117 7.58 -11.03 -9.22
CA ILE A 117 8.92 -10.96 -9.81
C ILE A 117 9.01 -9.85 -10.86
N LEU A 118 8.04 -9.80 -11.78
CA LEU A 118 8.05 -8.88 -12.93
C LEU A 118 7.45 -7.51 -12.60
N GLY A 119 6.62 -7.37 -11.57
CA GLY A 119 6.04 -6.11 -11.13
C GLY A 119 7.07 -5.18 -10.48
N GLY A 120 6.74 -4.65 -9.31
CA GLY A 120 7.63 -3.74 -8.58
C GLY A 120 7.52 -2.29 -9.05
N THR A 121 6.37 -1.91 -9.60
CA THR A 121 6.09 -0.55 -10.10
C THR A 121 6.28 0.53 -9.03
N PHE A 122 5.98 0.24 -7.76
CA PHE A 122 6.21 1.17 -6.64
C PHE A 122 7.69 1.51 -6.48
N ALA A 123 8.55 0.50 -6.30
CA ALA A 123 9.98 0.70 -6.14
C ALA A 123 10.61 1.37 -7.36
N ALA A 124 10.18 0.97 -8.57
CA ALA A 124 10.66 1.55 -9.83
C ALA A 124 10.25 3.02 -9.98
N SER A 125 9.00 3.39 -9.61
CA SER A 125 8.51 4.77 -9.64
C SER A 125 9.24 5.65 -8.63
N ASN A 126 9.43 5.16 -7.41
CA ASN A 126 10.22 5.88 -6.39
C ASN A 126 11.67 6.07 -6.83
N GLY A 127 12.26 5.04 -7.45
CA GLY A 127 13.59 5.13 -8.02
C GLY A 127 13.71 6.16 -9.14
N TYR A 128 12.72 6.22 -10.04
CA TYR A 128 12.64 7.22 -11.11
C TYR A 128 12.54 8.64 -10.54
N LEU A 129 11.59 8.87 -9.60
CA LEU A 129 11.40 10.17 -8.98
C LEU A 129 12.60 10.60 -8.13
N GLY A 130 13.21 9.66 -7.39
CA GLY A 130 14.42 9.93 -6.59
C GLY A 130 15.67 10.22 -7.41
N ALA A 131 15.71 9.84 -8.71
CA ALA A 131 16.75 10.24 -9.63
C ALA A 131 16.52 11.64 -10.24
N ALA A 132 15.23 12.04 -10.35
CA ALA A 132 14.84 13.30 -11.00
C ALA A 132 14.64 14.46 -10.03
N LEU A 133 14.40 14.19 -8.73
CA LEU A 133 13.97 15.18 -7.75
C LEU A 133 14.70 15.02 -6.42
N GLU A 134 14.88 16.14 -5.70
CA GLU A 134 15.47 16.18 -4.36
C GLU A 134 14.63 17.07 -3.40
N GLY A 135 14.88 16.91 -2.11
CA GLY A 135 14.32 17.77 -1.06
C GLY A 135 12.79 17.83 -1.04
N PRO A 136 12.19 19.03 -0.86
CA PRO A 136 10.74 19.20 -0.76
C PRO A 136 9.97 18.78 -2.01
N ALA A 137 10.59 18.85 -3.21
CA ALA A 137 9.95 18.42 -4.45
C ALA A 137 9.78 16.89 -4.50
N LEU A 138 10.78 16.13 -4.08
CA LEU A 138 10.70 14.68 -3.95
C LEU A 138 9.65 14.29 -2.90
N SER A 139 9.64 14.93 -1.74
CA SER A 139 8.66 14.67 -0.69
C SER A 139 7.22 14.85 -1.18
N LYS A 140 6.93 15.94 -1.91
CA LYS A 140 5.61 16.18 -2.52
C LYS A 140 5.25 15.11 -3.56
N ALA A 141 6.20 14.68 -4.38
CA ALA A 141 5.97 13.65 -5.39
C ALA A 141 5.65 12.30 -4.73
N LEU A 142 6.39 11.90 -3.70
CA LEU A 142 6.12 10.67 -2.94
C LEU A 142 4.76 10.73 -2.22
N THR A 143 4.37 11.88 -1.67
CA THR A 143 3.03 12.08 -1.08
C THR A 143 1.93 11.93 -2.12
N LEU A 144 2.11 12.47 -3.34
CA LEU A 144 1.16 12.30 -4.44
C LEU A 144 1.02 10.82 -4.83
N MET A 145 2.12 10.08 -4.85
CA MET A 145 2.10 8.64 -5.13
C MET A 145 1.34 7.85 -4.07
N GLN A 146 1.52 8.17 -2.78
CA GLN A 146 0.71 7.55 -1.71
C GLN A 146 -0.79 7.87 -1.87
N GLY A 147 -1.12 9.12 -2.20
CA GLY A 147 -2.50 9.51 -2.55
C GLY A 147 -3.06 8.71 -3.72
N SER A 148 -2.26 8.49 -4.77
CA SER A 148 -2.63 7.67 -5.94
C SER A 148 -2.92 6.22 -5.55
N ALA A 149 -2.11 5.60 -4.70
CA ALA A 149 -2.37 4.25 -4.20
C ALA A 149 -3.66 4.15 -3.37
N ARG A 150 -3.93 5.15 -2.52
CA ARG A 150 -5.17 5.21 -1.74
C ARG A 150 -6.39 5.44 -2.61
N ALA A 151 -6.29 6.30 -3.62
CA ALA A 151 -7.34 6.48 -4.61
C ALA A 151 -7.61 5.16 -5.37
N ALA A 152 -6.58 4.41 -5.74
CA ALA A 152 -6.73 3.10 -6.36
C ALA A 152 -7.48 2.11 -5.45
N LEU A 153 -7.17 2.07 -4.15
CA LEU A 153 -7.90 1.25 -3.16
C LEU A 153 -9.35 1.69 -2.93
N VAL A 154 -9.70 2.93 -3.26
CA VAL A 154 -11.10 3.39 -3.25
C VAL A 154 -11.83 2.96 -4.51
N PHE A 155 -11.29 3.28 -5.67
CA PHE A 155 -12.03 3.11 -6.93
C PHE A 155 -11.98 1.68 -7.48
N ALA A 156 -10.84 0.98 -7.35
CA ALA A 156 -10.66 -0.30 -8.01
C ALA A 156 -11.60 -1.40 -7.50
N PRO A 157 -11.79 -1.64 -6.19
CA PRO A 157 -12.72 -2.66 -5.71
C PRO A 157 -14.17 -2.37 -6.09
N ILE A 158 -14.56 -1.09 -6.14
CA ILE A 158 -15.92 -0.68 -6.56
C ILE A 158 -16.13 -1.02 -8.05
N VAL A 159 -15.16 -0.70 -8.89
CA VAL A 159 -15.24 -0.98 -10.34
C VAL A 159 -15.21 -2.49 -10.60
N VAL A 160 -14.33 -3.23 -9.90
CA VAL A 160 -14.30 -4.70 -10.00
C VAL A 160 -15.64 -5.30 -9.60
N GLY A 161 -16.22 -4.86 -8.48
CA GLY A 161 -17.54 -5.31 -8.05
C GLY A 161 -18.66 -4.95 -9.02
N ALA A 162 -18.65 -3.75 -9.58
CA ALA A 162 -19.65 -3.32 -10.57
C ALA A 162 -19.57 -4.13 -11.88
N LEU A 163 -18.36 -4.53 -12.29
CA LEU A 163 -18.16 -5.36 -13.48
C LEU A 163 -18.45 -6.84 -13.24
N SER A 164 -18.50 -7.29 -11.98
CA SER A 164 -18.65 -8.72 -11.64
C SER A 164 -19.98 -9.34 -12.13
N GLY A 165 -21.00 -8.50 -12.38
CA GLY A 165 -22.26 -8.96 -13.00
C GLY A 165 -22.12 -9.35 -14.48
N TRP A 166 -21.10 -8.85 -15.17
CA TRP A 166 -20.87 -9.10 -16.61
C TRP A 166 -19.62 -9.95 -16.87
N LEU A 167 -18.59 -9.76 -16.05
CA LEU A 167 -17.29 -10.41 -16.17
C LEU A 167 -16.81 -10.84 -14.79
N SER A 168 -16.62 -12.16 -14.60
CA SER A 168 -16.16 -12.68 -13.31
C SER A 168 -14.86 -11.98 -12.86
N PRO A 169 -14.64 -11.76 -11.55
CA PRO A 169 -13.43 -11.12 -11.03
C PRO A 169 -12.14 -11.80 -11.54
N HIS A 170 -12.15 -13.11 -11.73
CA HIS A 170 -11.04 -13.85 -12.32
C HIS A 170 -10.70 -13.34 -13.72
N ARG A 171 -11.70 -13.25 -14.62
CA ARG A 171 -11.49 -12.78 -15.99
C ARG A 171 -11.14 -11.30 -16.07
N GLN A 172 -11.50 -10.53 -15.08
CA GLN A 172 -11.12 -9.11 -14.99
C GLN A 172 -9.61 -8.91 -14.88
N TYR A 173 -8.83 -9.89 -14.40
CA TYR A 173 -7.36 -9.81 -14.48
C TYR A 173 -6.88 -9.56 -15.90
N ALA A 174 -7.38 -10.31 -16.89
CA ALA A 174 -6.99 -10.11 -18.29
C ALA A 174 -7.43 -8.73 -18.82
N LEU A 175 -8.63 -8.26 -18.46
CA LEU A 175 -9.11 -6.92 -18.83
C LEU A 175 -8.21 -5.83 -18.22
N LEU A 176 -7.89 -5.95 -16.94
CA LEU A 176 -7.07 -4.97 -16.22
C LEU A 176 -5.61 -4.94 -16.70
N ALA A 177 -5.14 -5.94 -17.46
CA ALA A 177 -3.82 -5.91 -18.09
C ALA A 177 -3.66 -4.74 -19.09
N VAL A 178 -4.76 -4.23 -19.65
CA VAL A 178 -4.75 -3.04 -20.52
C VAL A 178 -4.22 -1.82 -19.78
N LEU A 179 -4.46 -1.69 -18.48
CA LEU A 179 -4.06 -0.55 -17.68
C LEU A 179 -2.53 -0.40 -17.58
N PRO A 180 -1.75 -1.39 -17.13
CA PRO A 180 -0.30 -1.27 -17.13
C PRO A 180 0.29 -1.20 -18.55
N LEU A 181 -0.37 -1.72 -19.60
CA LEU A 181 0.05 -1.49 -20.98
C LEU A 181 -0.09 -0.01 -21.38
N THR A 182 -1.22 0.63 -21.07
CA THR A 182 -1.40 2.07 -21.32
C THR A 182 -0.41 2.91 -20.51
N ALA A 183 -0.15 2.53 -19.26
CA ALA A 183 0.87 3.17 -18.45
C ALA A 183 2.28 3.03 -19.06
N ALA A 184 2.63 1.86 -19.63
CA ALA A 184 3.89 1.67 -20.33
C ALA A 184 4.01 2.58 -21.57
N LEU A 185 2.96 2.73 -22.35
CA LEU A 185 2.93 3.64 -23.50
C LEU A 185 3.15 5.10 -23.09
N LEU A 186 2.46 5.56 -22.03
CA LEU A 186 2.65 6.91 -21.48
C LEU A 186 4.09 7.12 -20.97
N LEU A 187 4.66 6.13 -20.27
CA LEU A 187 6.03 6.19 -19.79
C LEU A 187 7.05 6.17 -20.92
N ALA A 188 6.78 5.49 -22.03
CA ALA A 188 7.66 5.47 -23.18
C ALA A 188 7.84 6.89 -23.77
N ALA A 189 6.81 7.72 -23.70
CA ALA A 189 6.86 9.11 -24.17
C ALA A 189 7.59 10.07 -23.20
N LEU A 190 7.84 9.68 -21.93
CA LEU A 190 8.57 10.53 -20.99
C LEU A 190 10.10 10.51 -21.27
N PRO A 191 10.81 11.61 -20.97
CA PRO A 191 12.28 11.62 -21.06
C PRO A 191 12.92 10.71 -19.99
N GLU A 192 14.15 10.22 -20.27
CA GLU A 192 14.98 9.60 -19.23
C GLU A 192 15.32 10.69 -18.18
N PRO A 193 15.20 10.40 -16.87
CA PRO A 193 15.59 11.36 -15.85
C PRO A 193 17.12 11.54 -15.87
N ASP A 194 17.57 12.77 -16.06
CA ASP A 194 18.98 13.09 -15.87
C ASP A 194 19.34 12.85 -14.40
N PRO A 195 20.42 12.13 -14.10
CA PRO A 195 20.89 11.97 -12.73
C PRO A 195 21.15 13.35 -12.12
N VAL A 196 20.39 13.71 -11.07
CA VAL A 196 20.74 14.90 -10.31
C VAL A 196 22.10 14.65 -9.70
N ALA A 197 23.08 15.50 -10.04
CA ALA A 197 24.41 15.45 -9.42
C ALA A 197 24.17 15.60 -7.90
N ARG A 198 24.34 14.50 -7.17
CA ARG A 198 24.25 14.51 -5.70
C ARG A 198 25.29 15.48 -5.21
N THR A 199 24.88 16.68 -4.85
CA THR A 199 25.67 17.52 -3.97
C THR A 199 25.79 16.73 -2.68
N THR A 200 26.97 16.15 -2.45
CA THR A 200 27.37 15.70 -1.12
C THR A 200 27.32 16.96 -0.25
N SER A 201 26.15 17.19 0.38
CA SER A 201 26.06 18.16 1.47
C SER A 201 26.93 17.62 2.56
N GLU A 202 28.17 18.14 2.60
CA GLU A 202 29.04 18.03 3.76
C GLU A 202 28.24 18.43 5.00
N THR A 203 28.21 17.51 5.93
CA THR A 203 27.96 17.64 7.34
C THR A 203 27.66 19.07 7.83
N ALA A 204 26.43 19.52 7.68
CA ALA A 204 25.92 20.48 8.62
C ALA A 204 25.81 19.75 9.96
N THR A 205 26.65 20.10 10.92
CA THR A 205 26.53 19.79 12.33
C THR A 205 25.27 20.50 12.86
N ALA A 206 24.11 20.00 12.47
CA ALA A 206 22.85 20.44 13.02
C ALA A 206 22.77 19.85 14.43
N ASP A 207 22.43 20.68 15.38
CA ASP A 207 22.12 20.34 16.76
C ASP A 207 20.99 19.28 16.74
N HIS A 208 21.38 18.00 16.83
CA HIS A 208 20.45 16.88 16.62
C HIS A 208 19.57 16.73 17.85
N THR A 209 18.40 17.33 17.82
CA THR A 209 17.34 16.97 18.77
C THR A 209 17.05 15.47 18.55
N PRO A 210 17.19 14.64 19.60
CA PRO A 210 16.96 13.21 19.45
C PRO A 210 15.50 12.94 19.07
N PRO A 211 15.27 11.95 18.18
CA PRO A 211 13.95 11.66 17.63
C PRO A 211 12.94 11.28 18.71
N LEU A 212 11.66 11.56 18.46
CA LEU A 212 10.55 11.28 19.36
C LEU A 212 10.42 9.81 19.75
N VAL A 213 10.82 8.91 18.83
CA VAL A 213 10.79 7.46 19.06
C VAL A 213 12.08 6.80 18.58
N SER A 214 12.41 5.63 19.14
CA SER A 214 13.50 4.82 18.62
C SER A 214 13.13 4.21 17.25
N LEU A 215 14.14 3.94 16.41
CA LEU A 215 13.90 3.27 15.11
C LEU A 215 13.23 1.91 15.27
N LYS A 216 13.60 1.15 16.31
CA LYS A 216 12.99 -0.16 16.59
C LYS A 216 11.49 -0.02 16.90
N ALA A 217 11.11 1.00 17.69
CA ALA A 217 9.70 1.27 17.98
C ALA A 217 8.93 1.71 16.73
N LEU A 218 9.52 2.57 15.90
CA LEU A 218 8.92 2.98 14.62
C LEU A 218 8.67 1.79 13.70
N TYR A 219 9.64 0.88 13.54
CA TYR A 219 9.51 -0.32 12.72
C TYR A 219 8.47 -1.30 13.27
N ALA A 220 8.42 -1.46 14.60
CA ALA A 220 7.41 -2.30 15.24
C ALA A 220 5.99 -1.73 15.05
N LEU A 221 5.83 -0.40 15.15
CA LEU A 221 4.56 0.28 14.91
C LEU A 221 4.12 0.17 13.44
N GLU A 222 5.05 0.32 12.49
CA GLU A 222 4.76 0.13 11.06
C GLU A 222 4.31 -1.30 10.76
N PHE A 223 5.04 -2.29 11.27
CA PHE A 223 4.66 -3.70 11.13
C PHE A 223 3.26 -3.96 11.70
N ALA A 224 3.00 -3.54 12.96
CA ALA A 224 1.73 -3.76 13.64
C ALA A 224 0.57 -3.03 12.95
N PHE A 225 0.81 -1.82 12.44
CA PHE A 225 -0.17 -1.05 11.70
C PHE A 225 -0.60 -1.77 10.42
N VAL A 226 0.38 -2.18 9.62
CA VAL A 226 0.09 -2.88 8.35
C VAL A 226 -0.54 -4.25 8.62
N PHE A 227 -0.01 -5.01 9.59
CA PHE A 227 -0.61 -6.27 10.02
C PHE A 227 -2.10 -6.10 10.35
N SER A 228 -2.43 -5.17 11.25
CA SER A 228 -3.80 -4.98 11.74
C SER A 228 -4.75 -4.46 10.65
N THR A 229 -4.28 -3.59 9.76
CA THR A 229 -5.16 -2.98 8.74
C THR A 229 -5.35 -3.83 7.50
N VAL A 230 -4.39 -4.72 7.18
CA VAL A 230 -4.41 -5.53 5.95
C VAL A 230 -4.97 -6.93 6.16
N ILE A 231 -4.96 -7.44 7.40
CA ILE A 231 -5.36 -8.83 7.72
C ILE A 231 -6.77 -9.19 7.25
N SER A 232 -7.68 -8.23 7.19
CA SER A 232 -9.05 -8.45 6.72
C SER A 232 -9.20 -8.49 5.19
N PHE A 233 -8.20 -8.01 4.42
CA PHE A 233 -8.35 -7.78 2.98
C PHE A 233 -8.77 -9.00 2.19
N PRO A 234 -8.12 -10.18 2.30
CA PRO A 234 -8.44 -11.33 1.47
C PRO A 234 -9.78 -11.99 1.82
N TYR A 235 -10.33 -11.74 3.01
CA TYR A 235 -11.57 -12.40 3.49
C TYR A 235 -12.70 -11.42 3.79
N LEU A 236 -12.55 -10.13 3.51
CA LEU A 236 -13.59 -9.14 3.82
C LEU A 236 -14.87 -9.40 3.05
N ILE A 237 -14.77 -9.74 1.77
CA ILE A 237 -15.95 -9.99 0.92
C ILE A 237 -16.69 -11.24 1.41
N ALA A 238 -15.96 -12.30 1.74
CA ALA A 238 -16.55 -13.50 2.34
C ALA A 238 -17.23 -13.21 3.68
N LEU A 239 -16.63 -12.33 4.51
CA LEU A 239 -17.25 -11.90 5.77
C LEU A 239 -18.53 -11.07 5.53
N VAL A 240 -18.52 -10.21 4.51
CA VAL A 240 -19.71 -9.42 4.14
C VAL A 240 -20.84 -10.34 3.68
N ASP A 241 -20.55 -11.32 2.85
CA ASP A 241 -21.54 -12.29 2.37
C ASP A 241 -22.08 -13.18 3.49
N ASP A 242 -21.23 -13.59 4.44
CA ASP A 242 -21.61 -14.35 5.64
C ASP A 242 -22.57 -13.55 6.55
N ARG A 243 -22.33 -12.24 6.74
CA ARG A 243 -23.09 -11.36 7.62
C ARG A 243 -24.33 -10.76 6.97
N LEU A 244 -24.27 -10.49 5.69
CA LEU A 244 -25.30 -9.84 4.88
C LEU A 244 -25.49 -10.63 3.58
N PRO A 245 -26.10 -11.83 3.64
CA PRO A 245 -26.31 -12.67 2.46
C PRO A 245 -27.06 -11.92 1.35
N GLY A 246 -26.62 -12.08 0.11
CA GLY A 246 -27.17 -11.41 -1.07
C GLY A 246 -26.67 -9.97 -1.27
N THR A 247 -25.63 -9.54 -0.55
CA THR A 247 -24.97 -8.26 -0.82
C THR A 247 -24.37 -8.25 -2.22
N SER A 248 -24.64 -7.20 -3.00
CA SER A 248 -24.06 -7.10 -4.35
C SER A 248 -22.53 -6.93 -4.30
N PRO A 249 -21.79 -7.47 -5.26
CA PRO A 249 -20.32 -7.29 -5.34
C PRO A 249 -19.89 -5.81 -5.37
N THR A 250 -20.71 -4.94 -5.99
CA THR A 250 -20.49 -3.49 -5.97
C THR A 250 -20.51 -2.92 -4.55
N LEU A 251 -21.53 -3.31 -3.76
CA LEU A 251 -21.65 -2.85 -2.37
C LEU A 251 -20.50 -3.38 -1.51
N SER A 252 -20.07 -4.62 -1.71
CA SER A 252 -18.88 -5.19 -1.08
C SER A 252 -17.62 -4.39 -1.42
N GLY A 253 -17.45 -3.98 -2.69
CA GLY A 253 -16.39 -3.08 -3.11
C GLY A 253 -16.45 -1.70 -2.46
N VAL A 254 -17.64 -1.11 -2.32
CA VAL A 254 -17.85 0.16 -1.59
C VAL A 254 -17.48 0.01 -0.12
N LEU A 255 -17.94 -1.04 0.53
CA LEU A 255 -17.59 -1.33 1.93
C LEU A 255 -16.08 -1.50 2.11
N PHE A 256 -15.39 -2.17 1.17
CA PHE A 256 -13.94 -2.27 1.17
C PHE A 256 -13.28 -0.89 1.06
N ALA A 257 -13.78 -0.02 0.21
CA ALA A 257 -13.21 1.30 -0.10
C ALA A 257 -13.34 2.33 1.06
N LEU A 258 -14.38 2.22 1.91
CA LEU A 258 -14.70 3.22 2.93
C LEU A 258 -13.51 3.65 3.83
N PRO A 259 -12.67 2.75 4.39
CA PRO A 259 -11.53 3.16 5.21
C PRO A 259 -10.49 3.98 4.44
N HIS A 260 -10.29 3.66 3.15
CA HIS A 260 -9.35 4.39 2.31
C HIS A 260 -9.90 5.74 1.87
N LEU A 261 -11.22 5.85 1.69
CA LEU A 261 -11.91 7.12 1.44
C LEU A 261 -11.77 8.06 2.64
N CYS A 262 -11.89 7.55 3.89
CA CYS A 262 -11.62 8.34 5.09
C CYS A 262 -10.22 8.99 5.06
N TYR A 263 -9.20 8.23 4.60
CA TYR A 263 -7.86 8.78 4.44
C TYR A 263 -7.81 9.91 3.41
N LEU A 264 -8.38 9.72 2.23
CA LEU A 264 -8.37 10.74 1.17
C LEU A 264 -9.04 12.04 1.62
N VAL A 265 -10.12 11.95 2.39
CA VAL A 265 -10.89 13.12 2.84
C VAL A 265 -10.24 13.79 4.06
N ALA A 266 -9.71 13.02 5.02
CA ALA A 266 -9.35 13.55 6.32
C ALA A 266 -7.84 13.65 6.60
N ALA A 267 -6.96 13.08 5.76
CA ALA A 267 -5.52 13.00 6.06
C ALA A 267 -4.87 14.37 6.34
N LEU A 268 -5.20 15.40 5.57
CA LEU A 268 -4.64 16.75 5.75
C LEU A 268 -5.11 17.38 7.08
N THR A 269 -6.39 17.22 7.41
CA THR A 269 -6.96 17.70 8.68
C THR A 269 -6.35 16.96 9.87
N VAL A 270 -6.20 15.65 9.77
CA VAL A 270 -5.54 14.82 10.79
C VAL A 270 -4.09 15.25 10.95
N HIS A 271 -3.35 15.47 9.84
CA HIS A 271 -1.97 15.94 9.89
C HIS A 271 -1.85 17.28 10.65
N SER A 272 -2.66 18.27 10.29
CA SER A 272 -2.63 19.59 10.93
C SER A 272 -2.93 19.52 12.44
N ARG A 273 -3.82 18.61 12.87
CA ARG A 273 -4.27 18.49 14.26
C ARG A 273 -3.32 17.67 15.14
N PHE A 274 -2.67 16.64 14.56
CA PHE A 274 -1.89 15.65 15.31
C PHE A 274 -0.37 15.72 15.12
N ARG A 275 0.14 16.55 14.19
CA ARG A 275 1.59 16.69 13.96
C ARG A 275 2.38 17.05 15.23
N GLY A 276 1.77 17.81 16.16
CA GLY A 276 2.38 18.16 17.45
C GLY A 276 2.16 17.12 18.56
N ARG A 277 1.31 16.11 18.31
CA ARG A 277 0.95 15.06 19.30
C ARG A 277 0.84 13.68 18.63
N PRO A 278 1.87 13.22 17.90
CA PRO A 278 1.78 11.98 17.11
C PRO A 278 1.52 10.75 17.96
N LYS A 279 2.01 10.69 19.22
CA LYS A 279 1.71 9.61 20.17
C LYS A 279 0.19 9.45 20.37
N ALA A 280 -0.48 10.53 20.72
CA ALA A 280 -1.92 10.49 20.97
C ALA A 280 -2.69 10.03 19.73
N GLY A 281 -2.27 10.49 18.53
CA GLY A 281 -2.84 10.06 17.27
C GLY A 281 -2.62 8.57 16.97
N ILE A 282 -1.45 8.02 17.29
CA ILE A 282 -1.16 6.58 17.11
C ILE A 282 -1.99 5.75 18.08
N VAL A 283 -2.01 6.09 19.37
CA VAL A 283 -2.81 5.35 20.36
C VAL A 283 -4.29 5.35 19.99
N LEU A 284 -4.84 6.54 19.70
CA LEU A 284 -6.24 6.67 19.27
C LEU A 284 -6.48 5.90 17.95
N GLY A 285 -5.55 5.98 17.01
CA GLY A 285 -5.61 5.24 15.74
C GLY A 285 -5.72 3.74 15.95
N PHE A 286 -4.85 3.15 16.78
CA PHE A 286 -4.91 1.71 17.08
C PHE A 286 -6.14 1.32 17.88
N VAL A 287 -6.64 2.16 18.79
CA VAL A 287 -7.90 1.92 19.51
C VAL A 287 -9.07 1.87 18.52
N LEU A 288 -9.17 2.85 17.60
CA LEU A 288 -10.23 2.88 16.61
C LEU A 288 -10.13 1.72 15.60
N ILE A 289 -8.90 1.31 15.22
CA ILE A 289 -8.67 0.11 14.41
C ILE A 289 -9.17 -1.13 15.16
N ALA A 290 -8.81 -1.28 16.43
CA ALA A 290 -9.24 -2.43 17.25
C ALA A 290 -10.76 -2.51 17.37
N LEU A 291 -11.42 -1.40 17.71
CA LEU A 291 -12.88 -1.32 17.83
C LEU A 291 -13.57 -1.55 16.48
N GLY A 292 -13.08 -0.93 15.41
CA GLY A 292 -13.60 -1.13 14.06
C GLY A 292 -13.50 -2.58 13.61
N LEU A 293 -12.34 -3.22 13.79
CA LEU A 293 -12.15 -4.63 13.43
C LEU A 293 -12.97 -5.56 14.32
N ALA A 294 -13.00 -5.35 15.65
CA ALA A 294 -13.82 -6.15 16.56
C ALA A 294 -15.30 -6.06 16.20
N GLY A 295 -15.77 -4.85 15.85
CA GLY A 295 -17.14 -4.62 15.42
C GLY A 295 -17.56 -5.48 14.22
N HIS A 296 -16.65 -5.72 13.24
CA HIS A 296 -16.98 -6.62 12.11
C HIS A 296 -17.33 -8.05 12.54
N GLY A 297 -16.85 -8.50 13.69
CA GLY A 297 -17.16 -9.83 14.22
C GLY A 297 -18.57 -9.98 14.80
N VAL A 298 -19.25 -8.86 15.08
CA VAL A 298 -20.54 -8.88 15.81
C VAL A 298 -21.69 -8.18 15.09
N VAL A 299 -21.41 -7.33 14.08
CA VAL A 299 -22.47 -6.60 13.35
C VAL A 299 -23.09 -7.49 12.26
N ASP A 300 -24.41 -7.36 12.10
CA ASP A 300 -25.25 -8.13 11.19
C ASP A 300 -26.18 -7.25 10.34
N SER A 301 -25.96 -5.93 10.32
CA SER A 301 -26.74 -4.99 9.54
C SER A 301 -25.86 -4.05 8.73
N LEU A 302 -26.34 -3.63 7.55
CA LEU A 302 -25.59 -2.76 6.66
C LEU A 302 -25.21 -1.42 7.31
N PRO A 303 -26.10 -0.70 8.02
CA PRO A 303 -25.73 0.55 8.71
C PRO A 303 -24.63 0.35 9.77
N ALA A 304 -24.70 -0.75 10.53
CA ALA A 304 -23.70 -1.07 11.54
C ALA A 304 -22.35 -1.43 10.90
N LEU A 305 -22.37 -2.18 9.78
CA LEU A 305 -21.15 -2.50 9.02
C LEU A 305 -20.51 -1.24 8.44
N ILE A 306 -21.30 -0.31 7.89
CA ILE A 306 -20.78 1.00 7.43
C ILE A 306 -20.13 1.75 8.60
N ALA A 307 -20.78 1.80 9.77
CA ALA A 307 -20.26 2.49 10.95
C ALA A 307 -18.90 1.93 11.39
N VAL A 308 -18.76 0.61 11.49
CA VAL A 308 -17.48 -0.01 11.88
C VAL A 308 -16.39 0.15 10.79
N ARG A 309 -16.77 0.18 9.50
CA ARG A 309 -15.85 0.50 8.40
C ARG A 309 -15.35 1.95 8.47
N LEU A 310 -16.21 2.92 8.79
CA LEU A 310 -15.83 4.31 9.00
C LEU A 310 -14.96 4.47 10.25
N LEU A 311 -15.27 3.74 11.34
CA LEU A 311 -14.47 3.73 12.55
C LEU A 311 -13.05 3.19 12.27
N LEU A 312 -12.96 2.07 11.55
CA LEU A 312 -11.69 1.52 11.06
C LEU A 312 -10.95 2.54 10.19
N GLY A 313 -11.66 3.24 9.30
CA GLY A 313 -11.10 4.26 8.41
C GLY A 313 -10.54 5.47 9.17
N ALA A 314 -11.22 5.93 10.21
CA ALA A 314 -10.72 6.97 11.10
C ALA A 314 -9.43 6.53 11.80
N GLY A 315 -9.40 5.29 12.32
CA GLY A 315 -8.22 4.69 12.95
C GLY A 315 -7.04 4.54 11.96
N LEU A 316 -7.32 4.03 10.75
CA LEU A 316 -6.34 3.90 9.67
C LEU A 316 -5.73 5.26 9.31
N THR A 317 -6.55 6.29 9.18
CA THR A 317 -6.11 7.65 8.83
C THR A 317 -5.21 8.23 9.92
N LEU A 318 -5.63 8.14 11.17
CA LEU A 318 -4.85 8.62 12.34
C LEU A 318 -3.51 7.88 12.43
N GLY A 319 -3.53 6.55 12.41
CA GLY A 319 -2.34 5.73 12.52
C GLY A 319 -1.34 6.03 11.42
N LEU A 320 -1.78 6.00 10.15
CA LEU A 320 -0.90 6.22 9.00
C LEU A 320 -0.29 7.62 8.99
N VAL A 321 -1.11 8.67 9.21
CA VAL A 321 -0.61 10.05 9.22
C VAL A 321 0.39 10.27 10.36
N CYS A 322 0.11 9.75 11.55
CA CYS A 322 1.02 9.93 12.69
C CYS A 322 2.30 9.08 12.55
N LEU A 323 2.24 7.90 11.94
CA LEU A 323 3.44 7.12 11.58
C LEU A 323 4.32 7.88 10.60
N GLN A 324 3.74 8.53 9.58
CA GLN A 324 4.49 9.36 8.64
C GLN A 324 5.16 10.55 9.33
N VAL A 325 4.49 11.18 10.31
CA VAL A 325 5.08 12.25 11.12
C VAL A 325 6.29 11.73 11.91
N LEU A 326 6.18 10.56 12.56
CA LEU A 326 7.29 9.96 13.29
C LEU A 326 8.42 9.52 12.35
N ALA A 327 8.10 8.99 11.17
CA ALA A 327 9.10 8.62 10.18
C ALA A 327 9.89 9.84 9.68
N ALA A 328 9.20 10.96 9.44
CA ALA A 328 9.84 12.22 9.05
C ALA A 328 10.74 12.78 10.18
N ASP A 329 10.31 12.69 11.44
CA ASP A 329 11.12 13.08 12.60
C ASP A 329 12.38 12.20 12.72
N CYS A 330 12.25 10.88 12.60
CA CYS A 330 13.37 9.96 12.62
C CYS A 330 14.33 10.11 11.43
N ALA A 331 13.87 10.68 10.32
CA ALA A 331 14.70 10.91 9.12
C ALA A 331 15.66 12.09 9.25
N GLN A 332 15.42 13.00 10.20
CA GLN A 332 16.27 14.17 10.41
C GLN A 332 17.70 13.75 10.78
N GLY A 333 18.67 14.31 10.04
CA GLY A 333 20.10 14.00 10.23
C GLY A 333 20.54 12.59 9.81
N ARG A 334 19.72 11.84 9.06
CA ARG A 334 20.04 10.51 8.55
C ARG A 334 19.89 10.43 7.03
N ALA A 335 20.58 9.48 6.42
CA ALA A 335 20.35 9.16 5.02
C ALA A 335 18.92 8.59 4.84
N PRO A 336 18.00 9.30 4.15
CA PRO A 336 16.59 8.92 4.11
C PRO A 336 16.35 7.56 3.45
N GLY A 337 17.18 7.16 2.49
CA GLY A 337 17.02 5.89 1.77
C GLY A 337 17.08 4.65 2.66
N GLY A 338 17.96 4.62 3.66
CA GLY A 338 18.06 3.50 4.59
C GLY A 338 16.85 3.37 5.51
N LEU A 339 16.35 4.50 6.02
CA LEU A 339 15.17 4.52 6.90
C LEU A 339 13.91 4.07 6.14
N PHE A 340 13.63 4.70 5.00
CA PHE A 340 12.43 4.38 4.23
C PHE A 340 12.47 2.99 3.62
N GLY A 341 13.67 2.49 3.24
CA GLY A 341 13.84 1.11 2.82
C GLY A 341 13.53 0.10 3.93
N SER A 342 13.95 0.41 5.17
CA SER A 342 13.61 -0.42 6.32
C SER A 342 12.13 -0.36 6.66
N LEU A 343 11.50 0.82 6.63
CA LEU A 343 10.05 0.95 6.82
C LEU A 343 9.27 0.14 5.80
N GLU A 344 9.65 0.20 4.52
CA GLU A 344 9.02 -0.60 3.47
C GLU A 344 9.18 -2.11 3.72
N PHE A 345 10.35 -2.54 4.22
CA PHE A 345 10.56 -3.94 4.59
C PHE A 345 9.61 -4.36 5.72
N PHE A 346 9.50 -3.59 6.81
CA PHE A 346 8.61 -3.92 7.92
C PHE A 346 7.13 -3.82 7.54
N SER A 347 6.76 -2.89 6.67
CA SER A 347 5.43 -2.79 6.07
C SER A 347 5.06 -4.06 5.31
N LYS A 348 5.95 -4.53 4.42
CA LYS A 348 5.74 -5.77 3.66
C LYS A 348 5.74 -7.02 4.54
N ALA A 349 6.63 -7.07 5.54
CA ALA A 349 6.65 -8.16 6.51
C ALA A 349 5.32 -8.23 7.29
N GLY A 350 4.77 -7.06 7.69
CA GLY A 350 3.45 -6.97 8.32
C GLY A 350 2.32 -7.49 7.41
N ALA A 351 2.34 -7.10 6.13
CA ALA A 351 1.35 -7.57 5.15
C ALA A 351 1.43 -9.08 4.91
N VAL A 352 2.65 -9.65 4.80
CA VAL A 352 2.86 -11.09 4.65
C VAL A 352 2.37 -11.84 5.89
N ALA A 353 2.77 -11.40 7.09
CA ALA A 353 2.30 -12.00 8.34
C ALA A 353 0.78 -11.94 8.47
N ALA A 354 0.15 -10.81 8.08
CA ALA A 354 -1.29 -10.62 8.07
C ALA A 354 -2.00 -11.64 7.15
N GLY A 355 -1.54 -11.80 5.92
CA GLY A 355 -2.14 -12.76 4.98
C GLY A 355 -2.04 -14.20 5.43
N LEU A 356 -0.87 -14.60 5.99
CA LEU A 356 -0.67 -15.95 6.54
C LEU A 356 -1.55 -16.18 7.78
N ALA A 357 -1.61 -15.22 8.70
CA ALA A 357 -2.48 -15.29 9.87
C ALA A 357 -3.96 -15.33 9.48
N ALA A 358 -4.35 -14.55 8.47
CA ALA A 358 -5.71 -14.55 7.93
C ALA A 358 -6.08 -15.92 7.35
N ALA A 359 -5.19 -16.54 6.55
CA ALA A 359 -5.41 -17.87 6.00
C ALA A 359 -5.57 -18.92 7.10
N ALA A 360 -4.65 -18.96 8.06
CA ALA A 360 -4.69 -19.91 9.17
C ALA A 360 -5.93 -19.73 10.05
N GLY A 361 -6.31 -18.48 10.34
CA GLY A 361 -7.47 -18.14 11.15
C GLY A 361 -8.79 -18.48 10.45
N SER A 362 -8.91 -18.08 9.18
CA SER A 362 -10.14 -18.31 8.39
C SER A 362 -10.45 -19.79 8.24
N VAL A 363 -9.46 -20.64 7.95
CA VAL A 363 -9.63 -22.09 7.80
C VAL A 363 -10.14 -22.76 9.08
N ARG A 364 -9.70 -22.29 10.26
CA ARG A 364 -10.02 -22.92 11.56
C ARG A 364 -11.26 -22.34 12.23
N PHE A 365 -11.50 -21.05 12.09
CA PHE A 365 -12.46 -20.29 12.87
C PHE A 365 -13.43 -19.45 12.01
N GLY A 366 -13.40 -19.63 10.68
CA GLY A 366 -14.26 -18.93 9.75
C GLY A 366 -13.81 -17.50 9.38
N PRO A 367 -14.61 -16.80 8.53
CA PRO A 367 -14.21 -15.53 7.92
C PRO A 367 -14.11 -14.35 8.90
N ALA A 368 -14.65 -14.47 10.12
CA ALA A 368 -14.52 -13.46 11.18
C ALA A 368 -13.16 -13.52 11.92
N ALA A 369 -12.43 -14.64 11.85
CA ALA A 369 -11.19 -14.81 12.59
C ALA A 369 -10.09 -13.78 12.21
N PRO A 370 -9.89 -13.43 10.93
CA PRO A 370 -8.93 -12.39 10.53
C PRO A 370 -9.20 -11.04 11.20
N VAL A 371 -10.46 -10.57 11.21
CA VAL A 371 -10.80 -9.27 11.82
C VAL A 371 -10.59 -9.26 13.32
N LEU A 372 -10.92 -10.36 14.00
CA LEU A 372 -10.70 -10.50 15.46
C LEU A 372 -9.21 -10.57 15.81
N THR A 373 -8.40 -11.27 15.00
CA THR A 373 -6.95 -11.31 15.16
C THR A 373 -6.33 -9.92 14.97
N GLY A 374 -6.77 -9.19 13.95
CA GLY A 374 -6.35 -7.82 13.71
C GLY A 374 -6.75 -6.87 14.83
N ALA A 375 -7.97 -7.04 15.37
CA ALA A 375 -8.46 -6.28 16.53
C ALA A 375 -7.57 -6.51 17.76
N ALA A 376 -7.26 -7.76 18.07
CA ALA A 376 -6.37 -8.12 19.18
C ALA A 376 -4.96 -7.52 19.01
N ALA A 377 -4.37 -7.62 17.81
CA ALA A 377 -3.06 -7.04 17.51
C ALA A 377 -3.08 -5.52 17.65
N ALA A 378 -4.10 -4.85 17.16
CA ALA A 378 -4.25 -3.40 17.32
C ALA A 378 -4.42 -2.98 18.78
N ALA A 379 -5.24 -3.71 19.56
CA ALA A 379 -5.42 -3.43 20.98
C ALA A 379 -4.12 -3.59 21.78
N VAL A 380 -3.39 -4.70 21.55
CA VAL A 380 -2.06 -4.93 22.17
C VAL A 380 -1.10 -3.81 21.81
N THR A 381 -1.08 -3.36 20.56
CA THR A 381 -0.19 -2.28 20.10
C THR A 381 -0.58 -0.95 20.74
N ALA A 382 -1.88 -0.65 20.88
CA ALA A 382 -2.36 0.55 21.56
C ALA A 382 -1.85 0.58 23.02
N VAL A 383 -2.00 -0.54 23.75
CA VAL A 383 -1.52 -0.68 25.14
C VAL A 383 0.01 -0.56 25.19
N ALA A 384 0.73 -1.29 24.35
CA ALA A 384 2.20 -1.26 24.30
C ALA A 384 2.74 0.17 24.06
N THR A 385 2.06 0.95 23.22
CA THR A 385 2.43 2.34 22.91
C THR A 385 2.28 3.26 24.14
N LEU A 386 1.46 2.90 25.12
CA LEU A 386 1.32 3.66 26.38
C LEU A 386 2.46 3.37 27.38
N LEU A 387 3.16 2.23 27.25
CA LEU A 387 4.21 1.83 28.19
C LEU A 387 5.47 2.71 28.04
N PRO A 388 6.11 3.13 29.16
CA PRO A 388 7.32 3.98 29.15
C PRO A 388 8.52 3.35 28.45
N SER A 389 8.61 2.01 28.42
CA SER A 389 9.72 1.27 27.81
C SER A 389 9.83 1.44 26.28
N MET A 390 8.72 1.75 25.60
CA MET A 390 8.72 1.98 24.16
C MET A 390 9.20 3.39 23.78
N THR A 391 9.22 4.34 24.73
CA THR A 391 9.36 5.75 24.40
C THR A 391 9.99 6.58 25.52
N PRO A 392 11.31 6.54 25.69
CA PRO A 392 12.02 7.26 26.76
C PRO A 392 11.78 8.77 26.77
N ARG A 393 11.19 9.37 25.74
CA ARG A 393 10.99 10.82 25.59
C ARG A 393 9.55 11.28 25.38
N TRP A 394 8.60 10.39 25.29
CA TRP A 394 7.20 10.79 25.20
C TRP A 394 6.61 11.31 26.50
N SER A 395 7.40 11.33 27.57
CA SER A 395 7.02 11.81 28.91
C SER A 395 7.42 13.26 29.23
N ARG A 396 7.91 14.02 28.23
CA ARG A 396 8.21 15.45 28.42
C ARG A 396 7.29 16.34 27.63
#